data_e9815b387de42029da715821e7fee577
#
_entry.id   e9815b387de42029da715821e7fee577
#
_cell.length_a   1.000
_cell.length_b   1.000
_cell.length_c   1.000
_cell.angle_alpha   90.00
_cell.angle_beta   90.00
_cell.angle_gamma   90.00
#
_symmetry.space_group_name_H-M   'P 1'
#
loop_
_entity.id
_entity.type
_entity.pdbx_description
1 polymer ?
#
loop_
_entity_poly.entity_id
_entity_poly.type
_entity_poly.pdbx_seq_one_letter_code
_entity_poly.pdbx_strand_id
1 'polypeptide(L)'
;MQVILRRIGFLAILVIVLSALFFVGQAIESWRYVLPAPPGELIYVATFEGFNDEWRLYGGRLSAEIVEGGLRLSVGDFQSGPYSEARPNFADFDLRVEATPLEGPLNNAYGVIFRLFDRDTYYLFLVSSDGYYRVSRRVNGTERILSNWIRSPLVREGLNVTNHLRVVAQANRFQFYINEQLAQLCIPDGPNAESTYRLGQCIGGTMQDTLVDNAITIGQIGVIAQTLNESGVVVSFDNVLVFGPQS
;
A
#
# COMPACT_ATOMS: atom_id res chain seq x y z
N MET A 1 -13.15 4.32 60.31
CA MET A 1 -14.11 4.31 59.18
C MET A 1 -13.86 5.46 58.19
N GLN A 2 -13.73 6.71 58.62
CA GLN A 2 -13.48 7.87 57.72
C GLN A 2 -12.19 7.80 56.88
N VAL A 3 -11.07 7.29 57.43
CA VAL A 3 -9.78 7.19 56.71
C VAL A 3 -9.87 6.15 55.58
N ILE A 4 -10.59 5.06 55.77
CA ILE A 4 -10.76 4.01 54.72
C ILE A 4 -11.64 4.53 53.60
N LEU A 5 -12.74 5.23 53.90
CA LEU A 5 -13.58 5.85 52.86
C LEU A 5 -12.83 6.88 52.03
N ARG A 6 -11.95 7.68 52.67
CA ARG A 6 -11.12 8.69 51.97
C ARG A 6 -10.08 8.04 51.03
N ARG A 7 -9.50 6.90 51.44
CA ARG A 7 -8.58 6.13 50.59
C ARG A 7 -9.29 5.46 49.40
N ILE A 8 -10.49 4.92 49.62
CA ILE A 8 -11.30 4.34 48.55
C ILE A 8 -11.72 5.43 47.55
N GLY A 9 -12.15 6.60 48.03
CA GLY A 9 -12.49 7.73 47.17
C GLY A 9 -11.29 8.22 46.32
N PHE A 10 -10.10 8.28 46.93
CA PHE A 10 -8.87 8.66 46.17
C PHE A 10 -8.52 7.62 45.11
N LEU A 11 -8.59 6.32 45.43
CA LEU A 11 -8.35 5.25 44.46
C LEU A 11 -9.35 5.27 43.28
N ALA A 12 -10.62 5.53 43.57
CA ALA A 12 -11.64 5.64 42.53
C ALA A 12 -11.37 6.82 41.58
N ILE A 13 -11.01 7.98 42.12
CA ILE A 13 -10.65 9.15 41.33
C ILE A 13 -9.38 8.86 40.48
N LEU A 14 -8.38 8.22 41.07
CA LEU A 14 -7.16 7.84 40.33
C LEU A 14 -7.46 6.91 39.15
N VAL A 15 -8.30 5.90 39.34
CA VAL A 15 -8.72 4.98 38.28
C VAL A 15 -9.48 5.72 37.18
N ILE A 16 -10.39 6.64 37.54
CA ILE A 16 -11.12 7.45 36.54
C ILE A 16 -10.17 8.32 35.71
N VAL A 17 -9.22 8.97 36.39
CA VAL A 17 -8.23 9.83 35.70
C VAL A 17 -7.34 9.01 34.78
N LEU A 18 -6.83 7.85 35.21
CA LEU A 18 -6.01 6.96 34.39
C LEU A 18 -6.80 6.41 33.19
N SER A 19 -8.06 6.04 33.40
CA SER A 19 -8.93 5.62 32.30
C SER A 19 -9.19 6.75 31.30
N ALA A 20 -9.45 7.95 31.77
CA ALA A 20 -9.63 9.12 30.91
C ALA A 20 -8.35 9.43 30.08
N LEU A 21 -7.19 9.38 30.74
CA LEU A 21 -5.90 9.58 30.03
C LEU A 21 -5.64 8.47 29.00
N PHE A 22 -6.00 7.23 29.29
CA PHE A 22 -5.90 6.12 28.34
C PHE A 22 -6.79 6.34 27.11
N PHE A 23 -8.05 6.74 27.30
CA PHE A 23 -8.98 7.04 26.20
C PHE A 23 -8.56 8.28 25.41
N VAL A 24 -8.02 9.31 26.06
CA VAL A 24 -7.46 10.49 25.37
C VAL A 24 -6.23 10.09 24.57
N GLY A 25 -5.34 9.26 25.11
CA GLY A 25 -4.19 8.70 24.38
C GLY A 25 -4.64 7.94 23.14
N GLN A 26 -5.62 7.06 23.26
CA GLN A 26 -6.21 6.34 22.12
C GLN A 26 -6.85 7.27 21.09
N ALA A 27 -7.54 8.32 21.53
CA ALA A 27 -8.12 9.31 20.63
C ALA A 27 -7.06 10.12 19.89
N ILE A 28 -5.94 10.48 20.55
CA ILE A 28 -4.81 11.17 19.92
C ILE A 28 -4.11 10.26 18.91
N GLU A 29 -3.90 8.98 19.22
CA GLU A 29 -3.35 8.00 18.27
C GLU A 29 -4.27 7.75 17.06
N SER A 30 -5.59 7.88 17.24
CA SER A 30 -6.56 7.78 16.15
C SER A 30 -6.57 9.04 15.24
N TRP A 31 -6.07 10.16 15.72
CA TRP A 31 -5.89 11.38 14.94
C TRP A 31 -4.59 11.29 14.13
N ARG A 32 -4.62 10.45 13.12
CA ARG A 32 -3.51 10.36 12.17
C ARG A 32 -3.40 11.69 11.43
N TYR A 33 -2.27 12.35 11.60
CA TYR A 33 -2.01 13.55 10.81
C TYR A 33 -1.92 13.16 9.33
N VAL A 34 -2.82 13.71 8.52
CA VAL A 34 -2.86 13.52 7.08
C VAL A 34 -2.21 14.73 6.43
N LEU A 35 -1.24 14.50 5.54
CA LEU A 35 -0.61 15.58 4.79
C LEU A 35 -1.64 16.25 3.89
N PRO A 36 -1.74 17.60 3.90
CA PRO A 36 -2.54 18.33 2.93
C PRO A 36 -2.03 18.04 1.51
N ALA A 37 -2.96 17.89 0.56
CA ALA A 37 -2.66 17.57 -0.84
C ALA A 37 -3.17 18.64 -1.81
N PRO A 38 -2.54 19.85 -1.86
CA PRO A 38 -2.91 20.87 -2.82
C PRO A 38 -2.72 20.34 -4.25
N PRO A 39 -3.67 20.60 -5.17
CA PRO A 39 -3.64 20.02 -6.51
C PRO A 39 -2.34 20.32 -7.27
N GLY A 40 -1.66 19.26 -7.73
CA GLY A 40 -0.44 19.33 -8.53
C GLY A 40 0.83 19.69 -7.77
N GLU A 41 0.78 19.98 -6.47
CA GLU A 41 1.96 20.27 -5.67
C GLU A 41 2.65 18.97 -5.21
N LEU A 42 3.99 18.96 -5.23
CA LEU A 42 4.79 17.87 -4.65
C LEU A 42 4.73 17.98 -3.13
N ILE A 43 4.17 16.96 -2.46
CA ILE A 43 3.93 16.95 -1.01
C ILE A 43 4.83 15.98 -0.27
N TYR A 44 5.43 15.00 -0.99
CA TYR A 44 6.35 14.04 -0.41
C TYR A 44 7.31 13.50 -1.46
N VAL A 45 8.57 13.27 -1.08
CA VAL A 45 9.60 12.67 -1.93
C VAL A 45 10.51 11.74 -1.13
N ALA A 46 10.82 10.57 -1.67
CA ALA A 46 11.90 9.71 -1.19
C ALA A 46 12.69 9.16 -2.40
N THR A 47 13.96 9.54 -2.48
CA THR A 47 14.91 9.07 -3.49
C THR A 47 15.89 8.05 -2.93
N PHE A 48 15.81 7.76 -1.63
CA PHE A 48 16.68 6.83 -0.90
C PHE A 48 18.19 7.13 -1.01
N GLU A 49 18.55 8.32 -1.47
CA GLU A 49 19.91 8.82 -1.44
C GLU A 49 20.26 9.31 -0.03
N GLY A 50 21.08 8.55 0.70
CA GLY A 50 21.51 8.90 2.05
C GLY A 50 20.62 8.29 3.15
N PHE A 51 20.69 8.90 4.36
CA PHE A 51 19.95 8.43 5.53
C PHE A 51 18.47 8.77 5.39
N ASN A 52 17.60 7.76 5.51
CA ASN A 52 16.16 7.92 5.47
C ASN A 52 15.52 7.19 6.66
N ASP A 53 15.01 7.95 7.64
CA ASP A 53 14.35 7.45 8.84
C ASP A 53 12.81 7.47 8.72
N GLU A 54 12.29 7.92 7.59
CA GLU A 54 10.84 7.98 7.34
C GLU A 54 10.26 6.68 6.81
N TRP A 55 11.12 5.76 6.34
CA TRP A 55 10.71 4.44 5.83
C TRP A 55 11.04 3.35 6.85
N ARG A 56 10.16 2.37 6.92
CA ARG A 56 10.39 1.19 7.76
C ARG A 56 11.43 0.27 7.14
N LEU A 57 12.63 0.24 7.75
CA LEU A 57 13.71 -0.64 7.35
C LEU A 57 13.85 -1.82 8.31
N TYR A 58 14.21 -2.98 7.79
CA TYR A 58 14.46 -4.20 8.56
C TYR A 58 15.30 -5.19 7.76
N GLY A 59 16.02 -6.09 8.46
CA GLY A 59 16.89 -7.09 7.86
C GLY A 59 16.45 -8.51 8.15
N GLY A 60 17.01 -9.49 7.43
CA GLY A 60 16.78 -10.92 7.61
C GLY A 60 16.42 -11.61 6.30
N ARG A 61 15.71 -12.75 6.39
CA ARG A 61 15.22 -13.47 5.19
C ARG A 61 14.16 -12.68 4.41
N LEU A 62 13.44 -11.85 5.12
CA LEU A 62 12.61 -10.79 4.58
C LEU A 62 13.28 -9.49 4.97
N SER A 63 13.69 -8.68 4.02
CA SER A 63 14.36 -7.42 4.32
C SER A 63 13.82 -6.25 3.50
N ALA A 64 13.98 -5.06 4.09
CA ALA A 64 13.80 -3.77 3.45
C ALA A 64 15.01 -2.91 3.83
N GLU A 65 15.90 -2.69 2.88
CA GLU A 65 17.20 -2.04 3.10
C GLU A 65 17.46 -1.01 2.00
N ILE A 66 18.13 0.09 2.36
CA ILE A 66 18.57 1.07 1.37
C ILE A 66 19.94 0.60 0.84
N VAL A 67 19.97 0.30 -0.46
CA VAL A 67 21.17 -0.20 -1.16
C VAL A 67 21.30 0.53 -2.48
N GLU A 68 22.49 1.13 -2.71
CA GLU A 68 22.82 1.82 -3.98
C GLU A 68 21.81 2.90 -4.39
N GLY A 69 21.29 3.64 -3.40
CA GLY A 69 20.33 4.72 -3.64
C GLY A 69 18.89 4.26 -3.91
N GLY A 70 18.58 2.98 -3.69
CA GLY A 70 17.22 2.44 -3.84
C GLY A 70 16.76 1.69 -2.58
N LEU A 71 15.47 1.63 -2.34
CA LEU A 71 14.87 0.79 -1.31
C LEU A 71 14.70 -0.63 -1.86
N ARG A 72 15.55 -1.55 -1.41
CA ARG A 72 15.54 -2.94 -1.84
C ARG A 72 14.72 -3.80 -0.89
N LEU A 73 13.68 -4.47 -1.43
CA LEU A 73 12.95 -5.53 -0.74
C LEU A 73 13.47 -6.88 -1.18
N SER A 74 13.86 -7.75 -0.22
CA SER A 74 14.25 -9.13 -0.48
C SER A 74 13.29 -10.11 0.19
N VAL A 75 12.82 -11.10 -0.57
CA VAL A 75 11.81 -12.06 -0.15
C VAL A 75 12.38 -13.46 -0.29
N GLY A 76 13.07 -13.92 0.77
CA GLY A 76 13.68 -15.25 0.81
C GLY A 76 12.72 -16.39 1.15
N ASP A 77 11.51 -16.09 1.61
CA ASP A 77 10.51 -17.06 2.00
C ASP A 77 9.45 -17.29 0.92
N PHE A 78 8.86 -18.48 0.91
CA PHE A 78 7.79 -18.86 -0.02
C PHE A 78 6.45 -18.27 0.42
N GLN A 79 5.61 -17.86 -0.54
CA GLN A 79 4.29 -17.26 -0.31
C GLN A 79 4.31 -16.13 0.73
N SER A 80 5.30 -15.26 0.62
CA SER A 80 5.50 -14.13 1.51
C SER A 80 5.42 -12.80 0.75
N GLY A 81 5.05 -11.75 1.46
CA GLY A 81 4.89 -10.40 0.90
C GLY A 81 5.29 -9.32 1.89
N PRO A 82 6.60 -9.19 2.18
CA PRO A 82 7.08 -8.08 2.99
C PRO A 82 6.84 -6.75 2.29
N TYR A 83 6.61 -5.71 3.09
CA TYR A 83 6.46 -4.34 2.61
C TYR A 83 7.24 -3.37 3.49
N SER A 84 7.55 -2.22 2.92
CA SER A 84 8.10 -1.06 3.62
C SER A 84 7.18 0.13 3.36
N GLU A 85 6.87 0.85 4.42
CA GLU A 85 5.96 1.99 4.40
C GLU A 85 6.64 3.28 4.85
N ALA A 86 6.17 4.40 4.30
CA ALA A 86 6.51 5.74 4.75
C ALA A 86 5.67 6.14 5.98
N ARG A 87 6.22 6.95 6.88
CA ARG A 87 5.52 7.41 8.10
C ARG A 87 4.28 8.28 7.84
N PRO A 88 4.28 9.21 6.85
CA PRO A 88 3.14 10.09 6.65
C PRO A 88 1.87 9.36 6.19
N ASN A 89 0.71 9.91 6.56
CA ASN A 89 -0.58 9.45 6.05
C ASN A 89 -1.07 10.40 4.95
N PHE A 90 -1.78 9.81 3.99
CA PHE A 90 -2.35 10.47 2.84
C PHE A 90 -3.83 10.08 2.71
N ALA A 91 -4.68 11.02 2.31
CA ALA A 91 -6.07 10.76 1.93
C ALA A 91 -6.17 10.74 0.40
N ASP A 92 -6.04 11.91 -0.21
CA ASP A 92 -6.01 12.09 -1.65
C ASP A 92 -4.56 12.29 -2.10
N PHE A 93 -4.16 11.66 -3.21
CA PHE A 93 -2.77 11.70 -3.68
C PHE A 93 -2.64 11.26 -5.14
N ASP A 94 -1.54 11.65 -5.76
CA ASP A 94 -0.98 11.12 -7.00
C ASP A 94 0.39 10.53 -6.65
N LEU A 95 0.42 9.23 -6.33
CA LEU A 95 1.62 8.47 -5.95
C LEU A 95 2.30 7.94 -7.21
N ARG A 96 3.61 8.14 -7.31
CA ARG A 96 4.47 7.64 -8.39
C ARG A 96 5.67 6.93 -7.79
N VAL A 97 6.03 5.77 -8.35
CA VAL A 97 7.11 4.92 -7.86
C VAL A 97 7.79 4.24 -9.04
N GLU A 98 9.09 4.21 -9.04
CA GLU A 98 9.89 3.35 -9.91
C GLU A 98 10.14 2.01 -9.23
N ALA A 99 9.89 0.91 -9.95
CA ALA A 99 10.06 -0.44 -9.43
C ALA A 99 10.84 -1.29 -10.44
N THR A 100 11.96 -1.87 -9.98
CA THR A 100 12.86 -2.69 -10.80
C THR A 100 13.04 -4.05 -10.15
N PRO A 101 12.47 -5.14 -10.67
CA PRO A 101 12.76 -6.49 -10.21
C PRO A 101 14.19 -6.87 -10.58
N LEU A 102 14.99 -7.29 -9.59
CA LEU A 102 16.41 -7.59 -9.77
C LEU A 102 16.66 -9.09 -9.87
N GLU A 103 15.99 -9.88 -9.02
CA GLU A 103 16.22 -11.33 -8.91
C GLU A 103 14.90 -12.08 -8.71
N GLY A 104 14.91 -13.37 -9.02
CA GLY A 104 13.81 -14.30 -8.77
C GLY A 104 13.08 -14.75 -10.03
N PRO A 105 12.01 -15.53 -9.85
CA PRO A 105 11.17 -15.99 -10.95
C PRO A 105 10.40 -14.81 -11.58
N LEU A 106 10.06 -14.91 -12.86
CA LEU A 106 9.24 -13.89 -13.53
C LEU A 106 7.79 -13.88 -13.00
N ASN A 107 7.28 -15.04 -12.58
CA ASN A 107 6.00 -15.14 -11.87
C ASN A 107 6.18 -14.72 -10.40
N ASN A 108 6.28 -13.44 -10.19
CA ASN A 108 6.40 -12.75 -8.91
C ASN A 108 5.28 -11.69 -8.80
N ALA A 109 5.29 -10.88 -7.75
CA ALA A 109 4.47 -9.70 -7.67
C ALA A 109 5.22 -8.59 -6.94
N TYR A 110 5.12 -7.36 -7.43
CA TYR A 110 5.68 -6.20 -6.76
C TYR A 110 4.88 -4.95 -7.11
N GLY A 111 4.98 -3.94 -6.29
CA GLY A 111 4.25 -2.72 -6.55
C GLY A 111 4.07 -1.85 -5.33
N VAL A 112 2.91 -1.18 -5.25
CA VAL A 112 2.61 -0.22 -4.20
C VAL A 112 1.50 -0.71 -3.28
N ILE A 113 1.68 -0.42 -2.00
CA ILE A 113 0.67 -0.51 -0.97
C ILE A 113 0.25 0.92 -0.63
N PHE A 114 -1.05 1.18 -0.53
CA PHE A 114 -1.54 2.53 -0.29
C PHE A 114 -2.78 2.52 0.60
N ARG A 115 -3.05 3.67 1.23
CA ARG A 115 -4.02 3.79 2.31
C ARG A 115 -3.82 2.68 3.35
N LEU A 116 -2.56 2.38 3.66
CA LEU A 116 -2.18 1.41 4.69
C LEU A 116 -2.59 1.96 6.05
N PHE A 117 -3.70 1.48 6.55
CA PHE A 117 -4.24 1.86 7.85
C PHE A 117 -3.57 1.08 8.98
N ASP A 118 -3.42 -0.23 8.79
CA ASP A 118 -2.67 -1.16 9.63
C ASP A 118 -2.22 -2.37 8.79
N ARG A 119 -1.51 -3.34 9.42
CA ARG A 119 -0.99 -4.54 8.74
C ARG A 119 -2.04 -5.41 8.06
N ASP A 120 -3.32 -5.23 8.39
CA ASP A 120 -4.44 -6.05 7.94
C ASP A 120 -5.48 -5.25 7.14
N THR A 121 -5.21 -3.93 6.89
CA THR A 121 -6.17 -3.02 6.23
C THR A 121 -5.44 -2.07 5.29
N TYR A 122 -5.49 -2.34 3.96
CA TYR A 122 -4.80 -1.59 2.91
C TYR A 122 -5.29 -1.94 1.50
N TYR A 123 -4.85 -1.16 0.51
CA TYR A 123 -4.96 -1.50 -0.92
C TYR A 123 -3.61 -1.90 -1.50
N LEU A 124 -3.64 -2.73 -2.55
CA LEU A 124 -2.48 -3.14 -3.35
C LEU A 124 -2.71 -2.85 -4.83
N PHE A 125 -1.71 -2.28 -5.47
CA PHE A 125 -1.55 -2.28 -6.92
C PHE A 125 -0.24 -2.98 -7.26
N LEU A 126 -0.34 -4.12 -7.91
CA LEU A 126 0.76 -5.04 -8.16
C LEU A 126 0.96 -5.24 -9.65
N VAL A 127 2.21 -5.35 -10.05
CA VAL A 127 2.65 -5.86 -11.35
C VAL A 127 3.51 -7.12 -11.15
N SER A 128 3.69 -7.88 -12.22
CA SER A 128 4.50 -9.10 -12.22
C SER A 128 5.49 -9.04 -13.38
N SER A 129 6.70 -9.61 -13.19
CA SER A 129 7.74 -9.59 -14.22
C SER A 129 7.40 -10.40 -15.49
N ASP A 130 6.33 -11.18 -15.47
CA ASP A 130 5.78 -11.90 -16.64
C ASP A 130 4.64 -11.15 -17.35
N GLY A 131 4.46 -9.84 -17.06
CA GLY A 131 3.59 -8.96 -17.83
C GLY A 131 2.14 -8.85 -17.32
N TYR A 132 1.88 -9.09 -16.04
CA TYR A 132 0.55 -8.97 -15.46
C TYR A 132 0.46 -7.82 -14.46
N TYR A 133 -0.78 -7.35 -14.22
CA TYR A 133 -1.09 -6.45 -13.11
C TYR A 133 -2.41 -6.83 -12.42
N ARG A 134 -2.55 -6.42 -11.16
CA ARG A 134 -3.70 -6.72 -10.30
C ARG A 134 -3.97 -5.61 -9.31
N VAL A 135 -5.24 -5.41 -8.94
CA VAL A 135 -5.64 -4.54 -7.84
C VAL A 135 -6.43 -5.36 -6.83
N SER A 136 -6.04 -5.26 -5.55
CA SER A 136 -6.76 -5.87 -4.45
C SER A 136 -6.82 -4.93 -3.23
N ARG A 137 -7.67 -5.27 -2.29
CA ARG A 137 -7.67 -4.66 -0.96
C ARG A 137 -7.70 -5.73 0.11
N ARG A 138 -7.15 -5.40 1.28
CA ARG A 138 -7.31 -6.17 2.50
C ARG A 138 -8.04 -5.32 3.53
N VAL A 139 -9.03 -5.87 4.20
CA VAL A 139 -9.77 -5.19 5.28
C VAL A 139 -9.95 -6.19 6.40
N ASN A 140 -9.47 -5.85 7.61
CA ASN A 140 -9.49 -6.73 8.77
C ASN A 140 -8.96 -8.14 8.45
N GLY A 141 -7.84 -8.24 7.73
CA GLY A 141 -7.20 -9.49 7.36
C GLY A 141 -7.84 -10.25 6.18
N THR A 142 -9.01 -9.83 5.70
CA THR A 142 -9.68 -10.46 4.57
C THR A 142 -9.31 -9.77 3.26
N GLU A 143 -8.65 -10.50 2.35
CA GLU A 143 -8.34 -9.99 1.02
C GLU A 143 -9.55 -10.08 0.09
N ARG A 144 -9.73 -9.04 -0.72
CA ARG A 144 -10.65 -9.02 -1.85
C ARG A 144 -9.94 -8.57 -3.11
N ILE A 145 -10.04 -9.37 -4.16
CA ILE A 145 -9.53 -9.04 -5.49
C ILE A 145 -10.55 -8.12 -6.17
N LEU A 146 -10.14 -6.86 -6.42
CA LEU A 146 -10.96 -5.83 -7.05
C LEU A 146 -10.85 -5.86 -8.57
N SER A 147 -9.65 -6.13 -9.09
CA SER A 147 -9.37 -6.45 -10.49
C SER A 147 -8.33 -7.56 -10.51
N ASN A 148 -8.68 -8.73 -11.04
CA ASN A 148 -7.79 -9.88 -11.09
C ASN A 148 -6.63 -9.66 -12.08
N TRP A 149 -5.67 -10.57 -12.08
CA TRP A 149 -4.51 -10.52 -12.95
C TRP A 149 -4.90 -10.34 -14.43
N ILE A 150 -4.44 -9.24 -15.00
CA ILE A 150 -4.62 -8.88 -16.42
C ILE A 150 -3.25 -8.85 -17.07
N ARG A 151 -3.05 -9.68 -18.10
CA ARG A 151 -1.86 -9.58 -18.93
C ARG A 151 -1.95 -8.36 -19.83
N SER A 152 -0.88 -7.55 -19.86
CA SER A 152 -0.90 -6.29 -20.61
C SER A 152 0.49 -5.89 -21.10
N PRO A 153 0.58 -5.38 -22.32
CA PRO A 153 1.82 -4.80 -22.83
C PRO A 153 2.23 -3.50 -22.12
N LEU A 154 1.39 -2.96 -21.23
CA LEU A 154 1.76 -1.82 -20.38
C LEU A 154 2.89 -2.17 -19.42
N VAL A 155 2.94 -3.42 -18.94
CA VAL A 155 4.01 -3.93 -18.07
C VAL A 155 5.20 -4.33 -18.95
N ARG A 156 6.35 -3.74 -18.69
CA ARG A 156 7.62 -4.16 -19.28
C ARG A 156 8.07 -5.45 -18.60
N GLU A 157 8.13 -6.53 -19.36
CA GLU A 157 8.46 -7.87 -18.85
C GLU A 157 9.97 -8.04 -18.62
N GLY A 158 10.34 -8.89 -17.66
CA GLY A 158 11.70 -9.30 -17.38
C GLY A 158 12.28 -8.77 -16.06
N LEU A 159 13.49 -9.25 -15.77
CA LEU A 159 14.32 -8.73 -14.67
C LEU A 159 15.18 -7.56 -15.17
N ASN A 160 15.59 -6.70 -14.23
CA ASN A 160 16.38 -5.48 -14.49
C ASN A 160 15.69 -4.51 -15.46
N VAL A 161 14.37 -4.51 -15.48
CA VAL A 161 13.53 -3.63 -16.29
C VAL A 161 12.65 -2.80 -15.36
N THR A 162 12.81 -1.48 -15.40
CA THR A 162 12.04 -0.57 -14.54
C THR A 162 10.63 -0.37 -15.08
N ASN A 163 9.63 -0.56 -14.22
CA ASN A 163 8.27 -0.14 -14.44
C ASN A 163 7.96 1.08 -13.57
N HIS A 164 7.33 2.10 -14.16
CA HIS A 164 6.82 3.27 -13.45
C HIS A 164 5.37 3.01 -13.06
N LEU A 165 5.10 2.95 -11.77
CA LEU A 165 3.77 2.72 -11.22
C LEU A 165 3.21 4.03 -10.68
N ARG A 166 1.94 4.31 -11.02
CA ARG A 166 1.26 5.50 -10.53
C ARG A 166 -0.15 5.15 -10.07
N VAL A 167 -0.53 5.69 -8.90
CA VAL A 167 -1.88 5.58 -8.34
C VAL A 167 -2.40 6.98 -8.06
N VAL A 168 -3.49 7.36 -8.70
CA VAL A 168 -4.22 8.59 -8.40
C VAL A 168 -5.42 8.23 -7.54
N ALA A 169 -5.46 8.76 -6.32
CA ALA A 169 -6.55 8.57 -5.36
C ALA A 169 -7.22 9.91 -5.10
N GLN A 170 -8.53 10.00 -5.36
CA GLN A 170 -9.35 11.18 -5.10
C GLN A 170 -10.69 10.75 -4.49
N ALA A 171 -10.89 11.06 -3.23
CA ALA A 171 -11.99 10.57 -2.42
C ALA A 171 -12.08 9.02 -2.48
N ASN A 172 -13.11 8.46 -3.09
CA ASN A 172 -13.30 7.02 -3.26
C ASN A 172 -12.99 6.52 -4.68
N ARG A 173 -12.34 7.33 -5.50
CA ARG A 173 -12.01 7.02 -6.90
C ARG A 173 -10.52 6.79 -7.04
N PHE A 174 -10.14 5.73 -7.75
CA PHE A 174 -8.75 5.36 -7.99
C PHE A 174 -8.51 5.09 -9.46
N GLN A 175 -7.42 5.64 -9.98
CA GLN A 175 -6.90 5.35 -11.31
C GLN A 175 -5.48 4.82 -11.18
N PHE A 176 -5.15 3.86 -12.03
CA PHE A 176 -3.87 3.17 -12.00
C PHE A 176 -3.17 3.33 -13.35
N TYR A 177 -1.88 3.62 -13.29
CA TYR A 177 -1.07 3.81 -14.50
C TYR A 177 0.18 2.96 -14.41
N ILE A 178 0.59 2.41 -15.53
CA ILE A 178 1.83 1.67 -15.71
C ILE A 178 2.57 2.31 -16.88
N ASN A 179 3.81 2.75 -16.65
CA ASN A 179 4.63 3.41 -17.68
C ASN A 179 3.86 4.55 -18.38
N GLU A 180 3.26 5.43 -17.60
CA GLU A 180 2.45 6.61 -17.99
C GLU A 180 1.14 6.28 -18.72
N GLN A 181 0.79 5.02 -18.90
CA GLN A 181 -0.45 4.61 -19.57
C GLN A 181 -1.48 4.12 -18.57
N LEU A 182 -2.74 4.52 -18.76
CA LEU A 182 -3.87 4.15 -17.91
C LEU A 182 -4.15 2.65 -18.01
N ALA A 183 -4.16 1.97 -16.87
CA ALA A 183 -4.45 0.54 -16.78
C ALA A 183 -5.96 0.31 -16.53
N GLN A 184 -6.61 -0.37 -17.44
CA GLN A 184 -8.02 -0.73 -17.32
C GLN A 184 -8.22 -1.90 -16.36
N LEU A 185 -9.26 -1.83 -15.55
CA LEU A 185 -9.59 -2.82 -14.53
C LEU A 185 -10.80 -3.64 -14.93
N CYS A 186 -10.75 -4.94 -14.68
CA CYS A 186 -11.91 -5.82 -14.81
C CYS A 186 -12.75 -5.74 -13.53
N ILE A 187 -13.76 -4.89 -13.52
CA ILE A 187 -14.65 -4.68 -12.38
C ILE A 187 -15.90 -5.54 -12.51
N PRO A 188 -16.19 -6.42 -11.55
CA PRO A 188 -17.39 -7.27 -11.59
C PRO A 188 -18.67 -6.47 -11.45
N ASP A 189 -19.75 -6.90 -12.13
CA ASP A 189 -21.05 -6.23 -12.10
C ASP A 189 -21.76 -6.34 -10.74
N GLY A 190 -21.48 -7.42 -10.00
CA GLY A 190 -22.06 -7.63 -8.67
C GLY A 190 -21.18 -7.12 -7.53
N PRO A 191 -21.76 -6.51 -6.48
CA PRO A 191 -20.99 -5.92 -5.37
C PRO A 191 -20.17 -6.96 -4.57
N ASN A 192 -20.55 -8.23 -4.61
CA ASN A 192 -19.86 -9.35 -3.95
C ASN A 192 -19.23 -10.34 -4.93
N ALA A 193 -19.30 -10.10 -6.23
CA ALA A 193 -18.69 -10.96 -7.24
C ALA A 193 -17.18 -10.80 -7.25
N GLU A 194 -16.47 -11.87 -7.55
CA GLU A 194 -15.03 -11.85 -7.74
C GLU A 194 -14.68 -11.42 -9.17
N SER A 195 -13.67 -10.56 -9.28
CA SER A 195 -13.15 -10.17 -10.58
C SER A 195 -12.56 -11.39 -11.30
N THR A 196 -13.01 -11.63 -12.52
CA THR A 196 -12.53 -12.73 -13.34
C THR A 196 -12.10 -12.22 -14.72
N TYR A 197 -10.81 -12.35 -15.02
CA TYR A 197 -10.28 -12.02 -16.34
C TYR A 197 -9.66 -13.27 -16.97
N ARG A 198 -10.16 -13.67 -18.14
CA ARG A 198 -9.69 -14.87 -18.86
C ARG A 198 -9.74 -14.64 -20.37
N LEU A 199 -8.73 -15.16 -21.07
CA LEU A 199 -8.64 -15.11 -22.55
C LEU A 199 -8.86 -13.70 -23.13
N GLY A 200 -8.36 -12.69 -22.44
CA GLY A 200 -8.49 -11.29 -22.88
C GLY A 200 -9.85 -10.65 -22.59
N GLN A 201 -10.70 -11.28 -21.79
CA GLN A 201 -12.06 -10.80 -21.49
C GLN A 201 -12.34 -10.69 -20.00
N CYS A 202 -13.06 -9.65 -19.62
CA CYS A 202 -13.62 -9.46 -18.28
C CYS A 202 -14.95 -10.25 -18.21
N ILE A 203 -15.00 -11.30 -17.39
CA ILE A 203 -16.14 -12.19 -17.29
C ILE A 203 -17.04 -11.78 -16.12
N GLY A 204 -18.34 -11.54 -16.42
CA GLY A 204 -19.32 -11.09 -15.40
C GLY A 204 -18.98 -9.71 -14.83
N GLY A 205 -18.41 -8.86 -15.67
CA GLY A 205 -18.01 -7.51 -15.33
C GLY A 205 -17.66 -6.70 -16.58
N THR A 206 -17.16 -5.49 -16.36
CA THR A 206 -16.77 -4.55 -17.42
C THR A 206 -15.36 -4.03 -17.21
N MET A 207 -14.67 -3.71 -18.33
CA MET A 207 -13.40 -2.99 -18.27
C MET A 207 -13.64 -1.52 -17.94
N GLN A 208 -13.01 -1.02 -16.90
CA GLN A 208 -13.19 0.35 -16.40
C GLN A 208 -11.87 1.04 -16.17
N ASP A 209 -11.82 2.35 -16.41
CA ASP A 209 -10.65 3.21 -16.21
C ASP A 209 -10.50 3.67 -14.74
N THR A 210 -11.54 3.49 -13.93
CA THR A 210 -11.60 3.97 -12.55
C THR A 210 -12.22 2.92 -11.65
N LEU A 211 -11.54 2.61 -10.56
CA LEU A 211 -12.10 1.86 -9.44
C LEU A 211 -12.83 2.82 -8.51
N VAL A 212 -14.03 2.46 -8.07
CA VAL A 212 -14.76 3.17 -7.01
C VAL A 212 -14.85 2.25 -5.80
N ASP A 213 -14.20 2.64 -4.70
CA ASP A 213 -14.20 1.87 -3.45
C ASP A 213 -13.99 2.82 -2.26
N ASN A 214 -14.77 2.65 -1.20
CA ASN A 214 -14.77 3.52 -0.02
C ASN A 214 -14.39 2.81 1.27
N ALA A 215 -13.82 1.63 1.19
CA ALA A 215 -13.50 0.83 2.38
C ALA A 215 -12.41 1.48 3.27
N ILE A 216 -11.43 2.15 2.66
CA ILE A 216 -10.33 2.80 3.37
C ILE A 216 -10.14 4.19 2.77
N THR A 217 -10.16 5.21 3.61
CA THR A 217 -10.14 6.62 3.18
C THR A 217 -8.81 7.32 3.40
N ILE A 218 -8.00 6.85 4.35
CA ILE A 218 -6.70 7.41 4.73
C ILE A 218 -5.72 6.31 5.10
N GLY A 219 -4.44 6.57 4.99
CA GLY A 219 -3.37 5.70 5.47
C GLY A 219 -2.02 6.04 4.86
N GLN A 220 -1.02 5.27 5.22
CA GLN A 220 0.33 5.39 4.70
C GLN A 220 0.41 4.88 3.27
N ILE A 221 1.49 5.24 2.60
CA ILE A 221 1.94 4.64 1.34
C ILE A 221 3.16 3.76 1.59
N GLY A 222 3.40 2.83 0.71
CA GLY A 222 4.58 1.97 0.78
C GLY A 222 4.78 1.16 -0.50
N VAL A 223 5.79 0.32 -0.45
CA VAL A 223 6.14 -0.62 -1.52
C VAL A 223 6.14 -2.04 -1.01
N ILE A 224 5.87 -2.99 -1.87
CA ILE A 224 5.74 -4.41 -1.54
C ILE A 224 6.38 -5.27 -2.62
N ALA A 225 7.00 -6.38 -2.21
CA ALA A 225 7.42 -7.45 -3.09
C ALA A 225 6.85 -8.77 -2.57
N GLN A 226 6.41 -9.66 -3.47
CA GLN A 226 5.78 -10.93 -3.10
C GLN A 226 6.36 -12.09 -3.91
N THR A 227 6.54 -13.20 -3.23
CA THR A 227 6.74 -14.50 -3.86
C THR A 227 5.39 -15.20 -4.05
N LEU A 228 5.16 -15.75 -5.21
CA LEU A 228 3.94 -16.51 -5.51
C LEU A 228 4.20 -18.01 -5.41
N ASN A 229 4.89 -18.60 -6.38
CA ASN A 229 5.14 -20.03 -6.46
C ASN A 229 6.58 -20.43 -6.10
N GLU A 230 7.52 -19.48 -6.14
CA GLU A 230 8.94 -19.70 -5.90
C GLU A 230 9.49 -18.57 -5.02
N SER A 231 10.49 -18.85 -4.20
CA SER A 231 11.18 -17.88 -3.33
C SER A 231 12.30 -17.13 -4.06
N GLY A 232 12.92 -16.18 -3.36
CA GLY A 232 14.12 -15.50 -3.85
C GLY A 232 13.86 -14.27 -4.70
N VAL A 233 12.71 -13.60 -4.51
CA VAL A 233 12.40 -12.34 -5.22
C VAL A 233 13.15 -11.17 -4.58
N VAL A 234 13.80 -10.37 -5.41
CA VAL A 234 14.43 -9.09 -5.01
C VAL A 234 13.95 -7.98 -5.93
N VAL A 235 13.45 -6.90 -5.34
CA VAL A 235 12.95 -5.72 -6.08
C VAL A 235 13.55 -4.45 -5.49
N SER A 236 14.04 -3.57 -6.34
CA SER A 236 14.46 -2.21 -5.97
C SER A 236 13.37 -1.21 -6.30
N PHE A 237 13.11 -0.32 -5.37
CA PHE A 237 12.17 0.80 -5.54
C PHE A 237 12.93 2.11 -5.38
N ASP A 238 12.55 3.09 -6.19
CA ASP A 238 13.17 4.42 -6.16
C ASP A 238 12.15 5.49 -6.56
N ASN A 239 12.55 6.75 -6.43
CA ASN A 239 11.80 7.92 -6.89
C ASN A 239 10.32 7.88 -6.44
N VAL A 240 10.09 7.64 -5.14
CA VAL A 240 8.74 7.70 -4.58
C VAL A 240 8.33 9.16 -4.46
N LEU A 241 7.41 9.58 -5.32
CA LEU A 241 6.89 10.94 -5.38
C LEU A 241 5.40 10.93 -5.07
N VAL A 242 4.95 11.88 -4.25
CA VAL A 242 3.53 12.08 -3.96
C VAL A 242 3.16 13.52 -4.25
N PHE A 243 2.20 13.70 -5.12
CA PHE A 243 1.62 15.00 -5.45
C PHE A 243 0.17 15.08 -4.97
N GLY A 244 -0.34 16.29 -4.80
CA GLY A 244 -1.77 16.49 -4.72
C GLY A 244 -2.43 16.12 -6.07
N PRO A 245 -3.56 15.36 -6.08
CA PRO A 245 -4.17 14.92 -7.32
C PRO A 245 -4.72 16.13 -8.09
N GLN A 246 -4.52 16.15 -9.42
CA GLN A 246 -5.14 17.12 -10.32
C GLN A 246 -6.55 16.62 -10.66
N SER A 247 -7.52 17.53 -10.59
CA SER A 247 -8.93 17.31 -10.96
C SER A 247 -9.11 17.14 -12.48
#